data_2ac17745652efc08f031f229f8b4a490
#
_entry.id   2ac17745652efc08f031f229f8b4a490
#
_cell.length_a   1.000
_cell.length_b   1.000
_cell.length_c   1.000
_cell.angle_alpha   90.00
_cell.angle_beta   90.00
_cell.angle_gamma   90.00
#
_symmetry.space_group_name_H-M   'P 1'
#
loop_
_entity.id
_entity.type
_entity.pdbx_description
1 polymer ?
#
loop_
_entity_poly.entity_id
_entity_poly.type
_entity_poly.pdbx_seq_one_letter_code
_entity_poly.pdbx_strand_id
1 'polypeptide(L)'
;TRVLGFNLSEGTIEYICDKDVGYTKGCGHKGKIAIRDHMWKLAWRLDWPSRQDFLGVDVEGAGVDHHTRGGSWDTAVAIHKRLFKKEPPIGFKYGFILLRGRKMSKSKGLGDLNYILSLVPPEVLKYFLFRGGLEENKNFKDDPRFLLSLYEEFRNIGLLFEKKAKVEEPGLAKKVYAYMLASESEKASLHVSFTDVLVIYQIYGDWKVVKEKLGFPEEIDKLRTYVENWVKLDIIPKEYRIKFNPTPISKHVDVVRSFAEKLRENMKDVEIHNLVYEVAREYNVNPKELFKTLYEALLGQPYGPRLGRLIVAIGVSKVKETLLKLIEK
;
A
#
# COMPACT_ATOMS: atom_id res chain seq x y z
N THR A 1 -17.24 25.93 25.18
CA THR A 1 -17.80 26.10 26.53
C THR A 1 -16.65 26.23 27.52
N ARG A 2 -16.75 27.18 28.42
CA ARG A 2 -15.81 27.43 29.51
C ARG A 2 -16.50 27.21 30.84
N VAL A 3 -15.85 26.49 31.77
CA VAL A 3 -16.30 26.32 33.14
C VAL A 3 -16.01 27.61 33.93
N LEU A 4 -17.00 28.11 34.63
CA LEU A 4 -16.90 29.31 35.47
C LEU A 4 -16.61 28.96 36.93
N GLY A 5 -17.15 27.84 37.43
CA GLY A 5 -16.95 27.39 38.78
C GLY A 5 -17.56 26.03 39.06
N PHE A 6 -17.25 25.53 40.24
CA PHE A 6 -17.82 24.30 40.82
C PHE A 6 -18.46 24.61 42.16
N ASN A 7 -19.63 24.10 42.38
CA ASN A 7 -20.24 24.06 43.71
C ASN A 7 -20.22 22.59 44.19
N LEU A 8 -19.26 22.26 45.05
CA LEU A 8 -19.11 20.89 45.55
C LEU A 8 -20.23 20.45 46.47
N SER A 9 -20.81 21.37 47.25
CA SER A 9 -21.91 21.04 48.15
C SER A 9 -23.20 20.71 47.41
N GLU A 10 -23.45 21.36 46.29
CA GLU A 10 -24.61 21.09 45.41
C GLU A 10 -24.31 20.06 44.32
N GLY A 11 -23.03 19.71 44.14
CA GLY A 11 -22.59 18.82 43.04
C GLY A 11 -22.89 19.42 41.66
N THR A 12 -22.65 20.74 41.47
CA THR A 12 -22.95 21.43 40.22
C THR A 12 -21.77 22.14 39.60
N ILE A 13 -21.85 22.34 38.28
CA ILE A 13 -20.86 23.04 37.45
C ILE A 13 -21.55 24.21 36.78
N GLU A 14 -20.98 25.41 36.92
CA GLU A 14 -21.41 26.62 36.20
C GLU A 14 -20.55 26.80 34.96
N TYR A 15 -21.17 27.17 33.84
CA TYR A 15 -20.49 27.30 32.57
C TYR A 15 -21.03 28.43 31.70
N ILE A 16 -20.21 28.83 30.70
CA ILE A 16 -20.61 29.75 29.64
C ILE A 16 -20.13 29.20 28.29
N CYS A 17 -20.92 29.33 27.26
CA CYS A 17 -20.58 29.00 25.87
C CYS A 17 -20.06 30.23 25.14
N ASP A 18 -18.85 30.68 25.47
CA ASP A 18 -18.24 31.92 24.96
C ASP A 18 -16.97 31.69 24.08
N LYS A 19 -16.64 30.44 23.80
CA LYS A 19 -15.45 30.10 22.96
C LYS A 19 -15.86 29.70 21.56
N ASP A 20 -15.28 30.37 20.60
CA ASP A 20 -15.30 29.94 19.21
C ASP A 20 -14.30 28.80 18.99
N VAL A 21 -14.73 27.77 18.28
CA VAL A 21 -13.86 26.68 17.75
C VAL A 21 -14.07 26.60 16.24
N GLY A 22 -13.09 26.09 15.50
CA GLY A 22 -13.02 26.22 14.05
C GLY A 22 -14.28 25.89 13.23
N TYR A 23 -15.23 25.17 13.78
CA TYR A 23 -16.48 24.76 13.11
C TYR A 23 -17.76 25.26 13.82
N THR A 24 -17.65 25.96 14.95
CA THR A 24 -18.83 26.50 15.66
C THR A 24 -18.46 27.73 16.49
N LYS A 25 -19.42 28.65 16.66
CA LYS A 25 -19.26 29.83 17.47
C LYS A 25 -19.94 29.65 18.84
N GLY A 26 -19.39 30.30 19.85
CA GLY A 26 -20.03 30.39 21.16
C GLY A 26 -21.37 31.14 21.06
N CYS A 27 -22.42 30.63 21.69
CA CYS A 27 -23.74 31.26 21.67
C CYS A 27 -24.00 32.20 22.86
N GLY A 28 -23.01 32.37 23.75
CA GLY A 28 -23.15 33.22 24.97
C GLY A 28 -23.99 32.60 26.08
N HIS A 29 -24.58 31.42 25.88
CA HIS A 29 -25.43 30.78 26.89
C HIS A 29 -24.66 30.52 28.18
N LYS A 30 -25.22 30.92 29.31
CA LYS A 30 -24.77 30.59 30.67
C LYS A 30 -25.72 29.59 31.29
N GLY A 31 -25.15 28.59 31.94
CA GLY A 31 -25.94 27.52 32.54
C GLY A 31 -25.30 26.94 33.79
N LYS A 32 -26.09 26.17 34.50
CA LYS A 32 -25.69 25.37 35.66
C LYS A 32 -26.16 23.93 35.38
N ILE A 33 -25.28 22.95 35.53
CA ILE A 33 -25.62 21.54 35.37
C ILE A 33 -25.16 20.74 36.58
N ALA A 34 -25.91 19.73 36.95
CA ALA A 34 -25.49 18.81 38.00
C ALA A 34 -24.43 17.85 37.44
N ILE A 35 -23.45 17.49 38.26
CA ILE A 35 -22.41 16.51 37.90
C ILE A 35 -23.07 15.18 37.51
N ARG A 36 -24.18 14.82 38.16
CA ARG A 36 -24.94 13.58 37.92
C ARG A 36 -25.70 13.53 36.60
N ASP A 37 -25.88 14.69 35.93
CA ASP A 37 -26.62 14.75 34.66
C ASP A 37 -25.81 14.20 33.49
N HIS A 38 -24.52 13.94 33.67
CA HIS A 38 -23.59 13.41 32.65
C HIS A 38 -23.52 14.27 31.36
N MET A 39 -23.97 15.53 31.41
CA MET A 39 -23.94 16.49 30.28
C MET A 39 -22.63 17.28 30.21
N TRP A 40 -21.54 16.73 30.72
CA TRP A 40 -20.21 17.31 30.76
C TRP A 40 -19.15 16.22 30.51
N LYS A 41 -17.95 16.64 30.24
CA LYS A 41 -16.80 15.75 30.14
C LYS A 41 -15.53 16.40 30.73
N LEU A 42 -14.63 15.59 31.19
CA LEU A 42 -13.33 16.05 31.66
C LEU A 42 -12.49 16.65 30.50
N ALA A 43 -11.61 17.58 30.83
CA ALA A 43 -10.59 18.01 29.91
C ALA A 43 -9.72 16.81 29.52
N TRP A 44 -9.28 16.76 28.26
CA TRP A 44 -8.53 15.62 27.69
C TRP A 44 -7.40 15.12 28.59
N ARG A 45 -6.58 16.03 29.14
CA ARG A 45 -5.44 15.67 29.97
C ARG A 45 -5.79 15.00 31.29
N LEU A 46 -7.04 15.12 31.75
CA LEU A 46 -7.56 14.43 32.92
C LEU A 46 -8.44 13.23 32.54
N ASP A 47 -9.21 13.36 31.48
CA ASP A 47 -10.09 12.30 30.96
C ASP A 47 -9.29 11.03 30.60
N TRP A 48 -8.19 11.21 29.91
CA TRP A 48 -7.37 10.08 29.45
C TRP A 48 -6.82 9.23 30.59
N PRO A 49 -6.05 9.75 31.57
CA PRO A 49 -5.60 8.94 32.68
C PRO A 49 -6.74 8.43 33.57
N SER A 50 -7.86 9.14 33.68
CA SER A 50 -9.03 8.66 34.43
C SER A 50 -9.65 7.42 33.78
N ARG A 51 -9.68 7.36 32.44
CA ARG A 51 -10.11 6.17 31.71
C ARG A 51 -9.12 5.01 31.86
N GLN A 52 -7.82 5.31 31.84
CA GLN A 52 -6.79 4.31 32.05
C GLN A 52 -6.98 3.63 33.43
N ASP A 53 -7.17 4.44 34.47
CA ASP A 53 -7.39 3.92 35.82
C ASP A 53 -8.72 3.16 35.97
N PHE A 54 -9.82 3.73 35.44
CA PHE A 54 -11.15 3.13 35.50
C PHE A 54 -11.24 1.79 34.76
N LEU A 55 -10.56 1.66 33.59
CA LEU A 55 -10.58 0.46 32.76
C LEU A 55 -9.49 -0.55 33.15
N GLY A 56 -8.61 -0.21 34.09
CA GLY A 56 -7.50 -1.08 34.50
C GLY A 56 -6.51 -1.34 33.36
N VAL A 57 -6.13 -0.27 32.63
CA VAL A 57 -5.21 -0.40 31.48
C VAL A 57 -3.79 -0.69 31.95
N ASP A 58 -3.20 -1.80 31.51
CA ASP A 58 -1.82 -2.17 31.81
C ASP A 58 -0.81 -1.61 30.80
N VAL A 59 -1.19 -1.55 29.53
CA VAL A 59 -0.31 -1.10 28.44
C VAL A 59 -1.10 -0.19 27.47
N GLU A 60 -0.53 0.94 27.11
CA GLU A 60 -1.15 1.85 26.12
C GLU A 60 -0.15 2.49 25.20
N GLY A 61 -0.47 2.48 23.89
CA GLY A 61 0.29 3.18 22.86
C GLY A 61 -0.25 4.58 22.59
N ALA A 62 0.66 5.54 22.42
CA ALA A 62 0.29 6.88 22.01
C ALA A 62 1.24 7.43 20.92
N GLY A 63 0.72 8.34 20.09
CA GLY A 63 1.55 9.02 19.09
C GLY A 63 2.72 9.77 19.73
N VAL A 64 3.81 9.91 19.00
CA VAL A 64 5.04 10.59 19.47
C VAL A 64 4.78 12.02 19.97
N ASP A 65 3.74 12.68 19.46
CA ASP A 65 3.31 14.02 19.89
C ASP A 65 2.78 14.05 21.34
N HIS A 66 2.21 12.96 21.84
CA HIS A 66 1.78 12.84 23.24
C HIS A 66 2.94 12.61 24.21
N HIS A 67 4.04 12.05 23.72
CA HIS A 67 5.25 11.76 24.50
C HIS A 67 6.31 12.87 24.47
N THR A 68 6.00 14.04 23.90
CA THR A 68 6.88 15.21 24.00
C THR A 68 6.94 15.71 25.44
N ARG A 69 8.07 16.32 25.82
CA ARG A 69 8.25 16.88 27.17
C ARG A 69 7.11 17.85 27.51
N GLY A 70 6.44 17.63 28.65
CA GLY A 70 5.24 18.36 29.06
C GLY A 70 3.99 17.99 28.28
N GLY A 71 4.04 16.94 27.48
CA GLY A 71 2.93 16.39 26.71
C GLY A 71 1.83 15.76 27.58
N SER A 72 0.84 15.19 26.91
CA SER A 72 -0.29 14.57 27.63
C SER A 72 0.11 13.30 28.35
N TRP A 73 1.14 12.57 27.87
CA TRP A 73 1.68 11.41 28.56
C TRP A 73 2.34 11.76 29.90
N ASP A 74 3.20 12.79 29.94
CA ASP A 74 3.79 13.27 31.18
C ASP A 74 2.74 13.71 32.19
N THR A 75 1.66 14.35 31.70
CA THR A 75 0.51 14.73 32.53
C THR A 75 -0.22 13.52 33.08
N ALA A 76 -0.46 12.49 32.24
CA ALA A 76 -1.10 11.24 32.66
C ALA A 76 -0.28 10.53 33.73
N VAL A 77 1.03 10.39 33.56
CA VAL A 77 1.95 9.82 34.56
C VAL A 77 1.85 10.60 35.90
N ALA A 78 1.87 11.93 35.84
CA ALA A 78 1.77 12.76 37.04
C ALA A 78 0.40 12.58 37.76
N ILE A 79 -0.68 12.44 37.03
CA ILE A 79 -2.05 12.21 37.56
C ILE A 79 -2.13 10.83 38.22
N HIS A 80 -1.64 9.78 37.56
CA HIS A 80 -1.60 8.44 38.15
C HIS A 80 -0.87 8.44 39.50
N LYS A 81 0.34 8.99 39.52
CA LYS A 81 1.15 9.01 40.75
C LYS A 81 0.62 9.93 41.84
N ARG A 82 0.15 11.14 41.49
CA ARG A 82 -0.23 12.16 42.48
C ARG A 82 -1.69 12.07 42.90
N LEU A 83 -2.61 11.78 41.98
CA LEU A 83 -4.04 11.75 42.25
C LEU A 83 -4.52 10.35 42.56
N PHE A 84 -4.23 9.38 41.71
CA PHE A 84 -4.73 8.02 41.89
C PHE A 84 -3.83 7.15 42.82
N LYS A 85 -2.61 7.61 43.11
CA LYS A 85 -1.64 6.89 43.95
C LYS A 85 -1.31 5.48 43.43
N LYS A 86 -1.23 5.36 42.10
CA LYS A 86 -0.97 4.13 41.37
C LYS A 86 0.17 4.34 40.36
N GLU A 87 0.81 3.27 39.94
CA GLU A 87 1.70 3.32 38.77
C GLU A 87 0.90 3.51 37.48
N PRO A 88 1.42 4.31 36.54
CA PRO A 88 0.79 4.48 35.23
C PRO A 88 0.92 3.22 34.38
N PRO A 89 0.10 3.05 33.35
CA PRO A 89 0.29 2.00 32.35
C PRO A 89 1.68 2.03 31.72
N ILE A 90 2.14 0.89 31.23
CA ILE A 90 3.34 0.83 30.39
C ILE A 90 3.04 1.52 29.07
N GLY A 91 3.71 2.67 28.82
CA GLY A 91 3.52 3.45 27.60
C GLY A 91 4.50 3.06 26.51
N PHE A 92 4.02 3.04 25.27
CA PHE A 92 4.89 3.00 24.11
C PHE A 92 4.47 4.07 23.08
N LYS A 93 5.40 4.52 22.26
CA LYS A 93 5.16 5.56 21.26
C LYS A 93 5.22 5.00 19.85
N TYR A 94 4.39 5.56 18.98
CA TYR A 94 4.41 5.27 17.57
C TYR A 94 4.46 6.54 16.72
N GLY A 95 5.10 6.41 15.55
CA GLY A 95 5.23 7.49 14.58
C GLY A 95 3.92 7.85 13.89
N PHE A 96 3.93 8.94 13.13
CA PHE A 96 2.77 9.36 12.36
C PHE A 96 2.56 8.47 11.12
N ILE A 97 1.28 8.28 10.78
CA ILE A 97 0.89 7.79 9.47
C ILE A 97 0.71 9.01 8.57
N LEU A 98 1.51 9.05 7.51
CA LEU A 98 1.52 10.14 6.54
C LEU A 98 0.96 9.63 5.21
N LEU A 99 0.24 10.49 4.51
CA LEU A 99 -0.12 10.31 3.12
C LEU A 99 0.58 11.38 2.28
N ARG A 100 1.43 10.97 1.32
CA ARG A 100 2.25 11.88 0.50
C ARG A 100 3.06 12.87 1.35
N GLY A 101 3.63 12.42 2.45
CA GLY A 101 4.43 13.24 3.38
C GLY A 101 3.62 14.15 4.31
N ARG A 102 2.29 14.13 4.26
CA ARG A 102 1.43 14.94 5.11
C ARG A 102 0.70 14.09 6.15
N LYS A 103 0.61 14.56 7.39
CA LYS A 103 -0.12 13.88 8.46
C LYS A 103 -1.57 13.68 8.03
N MET A 104 -2.04 12.43 8.08
CA MET A 104 -3.44 12.10 7.80
C MET A 104 -4.35 12.76 8.84
N SER A 105 -5.35 13.50 8.38
CA SER A 105 -6.27 14.22 9.25
C SER A 105 -7.63 14.36 8.57
N LYS A 106 -8.70 13.92 9.25
CA LYS A 106 -10.08 14.05 8.77
C LYS A 106 -10.47 15.50 8.49
N SER A 107 -10.01 16.45 9.33
CA SER A 107 -10.31 17.88 9.17
C SER A 107 -9.68 18.53 7.93
N LYS A 108 -8.70 17.89 7.31
CA LYS A 108 -8.01 18.37 6.11
C LYS A 108 -8.38 17.60 4.84
N GLY A 109 -9.37 16.69 4.90
CA GLY A 109 -9.75 15.84 3.76
C GLY A 109 -8.66 14.89 3.25
N LEU A 110 -7.56 14.75 4.01
CA LEU A 110 -6.44 13.89 3.68
C LEU A 110 -6.56 12.57 4.44
N GLY A 111 -6.71 11.47 3.69
CA GLY A 111 -6.60 10.12 4.23
C GLY A 111 -7.93 9.41 4.46
N ASP A 112 -8.72 9.25 3.41
CA ASP A 112 -9.82 8.29 3.44
C ASP A 112 -9.22 6.87 3.41
N LEU A 113 -9.42 6.13 4.49
CA LEU A 113 -8.97 4.73 4.59
C LEU A 113 -9.62 3.87 3.48
N ASN A 114 -10.88 4.14 3.12
CA ASN A 114 -11.56 3.41 2.05
C ASN A 114 -10.87 3.62 0.71
N TYR A 115 -10.37 4.83 0.44
CA TYR A 115 -9.56 5.08 -0.75
C TYR A 115 -8.30 4.23 -0.76
N ILE A 116 -7.53 4.20 0.35
CA ILE A 116 -6.32 3.37 0.44
C ILE A 116 -6.65 1.89 0.26
N LEU A 117 -7.70 1.40 0.93
CA LEU A 117 -8.16 0.02 0.81
C LEU A 117 -8.77 -0.32 -0.55
N SER A 118 -9.10 0.67 -1.37
CA SER A 118 -9.45 0.43 -2.78
C SER A 118 -8.22 0.19 -3.67
N LEU A 119 -7.03 0.57 -3.21
CA LEU A 119 -5.77 0.44 -3.95
C LEU A 119 -4.97 -0.81 -3.60
N VAL A 120 -5.03 -1.24 -2.35
CA VAL A 120 -4.26 -2.37 -1.82
C VAL A 120 -5.09 -3.21 -0.85
N PRO A 121 -4.88 -4.54 -0.81
CA PRO A 121 -5.50 -5.42 0.19
C PRO A 121 -5.15 -5.01 1.63
N PRO A 122 -6.03 -5.28 2.61
CA PRO A 122 -5.76 -5.00 4.01
C PRO A 122 -4.45 -5.59 4.53
N GLU A 123 -4.08 -6.78 4.08
CA GLU A 123 -2.85 -7.48 4.46
C GLU A 123 -1.61 -6.72 3.97
N VAL A 124 -1.63 -6.21 2.75
CA VAL A 124 -0.55 -5.41 2.17
C VAL A 124 -0.42 -4.07 2.90
N LEU A 125 -1.54 -3.45 3.28
CA LEU A 125 -1.53 -2.23 4.09
C LEU A 125 -1.01 -2.48 5.51
N LYS A 126 -1.46 -3.55 6.19
CA LYS A 126 -0.94 -3.97 7.50
C LYS A 126 0.58 -4.21 7.44
N TYR A 127 1.03 -4.96 6.43
CA TYR A 127 2.45 -5.19 6.20
C TYR A 127 3.23 -3.88 6.07
N PHE A 128 2.73 -2.93 5.27
CA PHE A 128 3.34 -1.61 5.14
C PHE A 128 3.49 -0.91 6.50
N LEU A 129 2.47 -0.99 7.37
CA LEU A 129 2.50 -0.37 8.69
C LEU A 129 3.50 -1.04 9.64
N PHE A 130 3.65 -2.36 9.55
CA PHE A 130 4.47 -3.13 10.49
C PHE A 130 5.94 -3.30 10.06
N ARG A 131 6.27 -3.18 8.76
CA ARG A 131 7.62 -3.47 8.23
C ARG A 131 8.74 -2.52 8.71
N GLY A 132 8.41 -1.36 9.25
CA GLY A 132 9.35 -0.38 9.76
C GLY A 132 9.32 -0.29 11.29
N GLY A 133 10.23 0.48 11.88
CA GLY A 133 10.27 0.73 13.32
C GLY A 133 8.99 1.36 13.86
N LEU A 134 8.63 1.06 15.10
CA LEU A 134 7.39 1.54 15.71
C LEU A 134 7.33 3.07 15.77
N GLU A 135 8.42 3.72 16.15
CA GLU A 135 8.51 5.18 16.27
C GLU A 135 8.74 5.89 14.93
N GLU A 136 8.97 5.15 13.84
CA GLU A 136 9.17 5.72 12.52
C GLU A 136 7.85 6.19 11.90
N ASN A 137 7.89 7.35 11.23
CA ASN A 137 6.76 7.80 10.45
C ASN A 137 6.50 6.88 9.26
N LYS A 138 5.26 6.45 9.08
CA LYS A 138 4.83 5.60 7.97
C LYS A 138 4.28 6.46 6.84
N ASN A 139 5.08 6.74 5.83
CA ASN A 139 4.66 7.57 4.70
C ASN A 139 4.08 6.71 3.57
N PHE A 140 2.77 6.55 3.55
CA PHE A 140 2.07 5.90 2.46
C PHE A 140 2.04 6.83 1.24
N LYS A 141 2.32 6.26 0.08
CA LYS A 141 2.23 6.95 -1.21
C LYS A 141 1.28 6.17 -2.09
N ASP A 142 0.31 6.86 -2.65
CA ASP A 142 -0.57 6.31 -3.68
C ASP A 142 0.02 6.47 -5.09
N ASP A 143 1.34 6.62 -5.15
CA ASP A 143 2.11 6.54 -6.38
C ASP A 143 2.10 5.10 -6.92
N PRO A 144 1.75 4.88 -8.19
CA PRO A 144 1.60 3.53 -8.74
C PRO A 144 2.86 2.67 -8.65
N ARG A 145 4.05 3.25 -8.79
CA ARG A 145 5.32 2.51 -8.69
C ARG A 145 5.60 2.08 -7.26
N PHE A 146 5.30 2.98 -6.30
CA PHE A 146 5.39 2.63 -4.88
C PHE A 146 4.43 1.49 -4.54
N LEU A 147 3.19 1.53 -5.02
CA LEU A 147 2.20 0.49 -4.76
C LEU A 147 2.62 -0.84 -5.39
N LEU A 148 3.10 -0.86 -6.64
CA LEU A 148 3.65 -2.07 -7.27
C LEU A 148 4.82 -2.65 -6.47
N SER A 149 5.75 -1.78 -6.05
CA SER A 149 6.88 -2.21 -5.21
C SER A 149 6.42 -2.82 -3.89
N LEU A 150 5.37 -2.26 -3.28
CA LEU A 150 4.80 -2.78 -2.04
C LEU A 150 4.14 -4.15 -2.23
N TYR A 151 3.38 -4.35 -3.31
CA TYR A 151 2.81 -5.64 -3.65
C TYR A 151 3.87 -6.71 -3.87
N GLU A 152 4.92 -6.40 -4.65
CA GLU A 152 6.00 -7.34 -4.95
C GLU A 152 6.85 -7.64 -3.70
N GLU A 153 7.09 -6.64 -2.84
CA GLU A 153 7.80 -6.86 -1.59
C GLU A 153 6.99 -7.80 -0.68
N PHE A 154 5.69 -7.54 -0.50
CA PHE A 154 4.80 -8.39 0.29
C PHE A 154 4.80 -9.84 -0.24
N ARG A 155 4.63 -10.01 -1.55
CA ARG A 155 4.68 -11.30 -2.23
C ARG A 155 6.01 -12.03 -1.99
N ASN A 156 7.13 -11.36 -2.22
CA ASN A 156 8.45 -11.98 -2.09
C ASN A 156 8.76 -12.40 -0.64
N ILE A 157 8.35 -11.60 0.34
CA ILE A 157 8.49 -11.95 1.77
C ILE A 157 7.57 -13.13 2.11
N GLY A 158 6.35 -13.19 1.59
CA GLY A 158 5.45 -14.33 1.77
C GLY A 158 6.03 -15.63 1.23
N LEU A 159 6.57 -15.61 0.01
CA LEU A 159 7.24 -16.77 -0.60
C LEU A 159 8.49 -17.21 0.18
N LEU A 160 9.22 -16.27 0.76
CA LEU A 160 10.37 -16.57 1.62
C LEU A 160 9.91 -17.23 2.93
N PHE A 161 8.85 -16.71 3.53
CA PHE A 161 8.26 -17.25 4.75
C PHE A 161 7.76 -18.68 4.57
N GLU A 162 7.04 -18.97 3.49
CA GLU A 162 6.54 -20.31 3.16
C GLU A 162 7.66 -21.34 2.98
N LYS A 163 8.79 -20.94 2.39
CA LYS A 163 9.95 -21.81 2.21
C LYS A 163 10.70 -22.09 3.51
N LYS A 164 10.28 -21.52 4.65
CA LYS A 164 10.95 -21.62 5.94
C LYS A 164 12.46 -21.29 5.85
N ALA A 165 12.82 -20.38 4.97
CA ALA A 165 14.20 -19.98 4.75
C ALA A 165 14.77 -19.35 6.02
N LYS A 166 16.00 -19.74 6.39
CA LYS A 166 16.71 -19.05 7.48
C LYS A 166 17.00 -17.61 7.05
N VAL A 167 16.61 -16.68 7.89
CA VAL A 167 16.79 -15.25 7.67
C VAL A 167 17.80 -14.73 8.68
N GLU A 168 19.01 -14.50 8.22
CA GLU A 168 20.12 -14.04 9.09
C GLU A 168 20.22 -12.52 9.12
N GLU A 169 19.73 -11.84 8.08
CA GLU A 169 19.76 -10.38 7.99
C GLU A 169 18.67 -9.75 8.87
N PRO A 170 19.04 -8.88 9.86
CA PRO A 170 18.06 -8.28 10.78
C PRO A 170 16.95 -7.46 10.07
N GLY A 171 17.29 -6.78 8.98
CA GLY A 171 16.32 -6.02 8.18
C GLY A 171 15.27 -6.92 7.52
N LEU A 172 15.69 -8.06 7.01
CA LEU A 172 14.81 -9.06 6.41
C LEU A 172 13.96 -9.77 7.47
N ALA A 173 14.54 -10.08 8.63
CA ALA A 173 13.81 -10.68 9.75
C ALA A 173 12.64 -9.81 10.21
N LYS A 174 12.84 -8.48 10.31
CA LYS A 174 11.75 -7.53 10.61
C LYS A 174 10.63 -7.60 9.57
N LYS A 175 10.95 -7.70 8.29
CA LYS A 175 9.96 -7.80 7.21
C LYS A 175 9.19 -9.11 7.27
N VAL A 176 9.85 -10.23 7.55
CA VAL A 176 9.19 -11.54 7.73
C VAL A 176 8.25 -11.49 8.93
N TYR A 177 8.68 -10.90 10.05
CA TYR A 177 7.81 -10.72 11.22
C TYR A 177 6.60 -9.81 10.92
N ALA A 178 6.81 -8.71 10.21
CA ALA A 178 5.72 -7.84 9.76
C ALA A 178 4.72 -8.56 8.84
N TYR A 179 5.22 -9.44 7.97
CA TYR A 179 4.38 -10.29 7.13
C TYR A 179 3.55 -11.26 7.97
N MET A 180 4.14 -11.93 8.95
CA MET A 180 3.42 -12.82 9.87
C MET A 180 2.28 -12.11 10.60
N LEU A 181 2.54 -10.89 11.10
CA LEU A 181 1.52 -10.07 11.78
C LEU A 181 0.43 -9.57 10.82
N ALA A 182 0.76 -9.34 9.56
CA ALA A 182 -0.18 -8.84 8.57
C ALA A 182 -1.06 -9.95 7.97
N SER A 183 -0.49 -11.14 7.80
CA SER A 183 -1.12 -12.32 7.23
C SER A 183 -1.76 -13.20 8.32
N GLU A 184 -2.87 -12.80 8.89
CA GLU A 184 -3.59 -13.50 9.97
C GLU A 184 -3.92 -14.99 9.71
N SER A 185 -3.60 -15.49 8.51
CA SER A 185 -3.72 -16.90 8.12
C SER A 185 -2.68 -17.26 7.06
N GLU A 186 -2.26 -18.52 6.99
CA GLU A 186 -1.40 -19.08 5.93
C GLU A 186 -1.93 -18.83 4.50
N LYS A 187 -3.19 -18.41 4.36
CA LYS A 187 -3.86 -18.10 3.09
C LYS A 187 -3.62 -16.68 2.56
N ALA A 188 -2.81 -15.87 3.22
CA ALA A 188 -2.53 -14.50 2.77
C ALA A 188 -1.41 -14.40 1.73
N SER A 189 -0.72 -15.51 1.44
CA SER A 189 0.36 -15.54 0.46
C SER A 189 -0.13 -15.24 -0.94
N LEU A 190 0.62 -14.39 -1.64
CA LEU A 190 0.42 -14.11 -3.04
C LEU A 190 1.52 -14.82 -3.84
N HIS A 191 1.15 -15.87 -4.58
CA HIS A 191 2.07 -16.55 -5.51
C HIS A 191 2.13 -15.81 -6.85
N VAL A 192 1.01 -15.20 -7.25
CA VAL A 192 0.95 -14.39 -8.47
C VAL A 192 1.44 -12.97 -8.23
N SER A 193 2.14 -12.41 -9.21
CA SER A 193 2.52 -11.00 -9.22
C SER A 193 1.31 -10.14 -9.58
N PHE A 194 1.03 -9.09 -8.79
CA PHE A 194 0.00 -8.12 -9.13
C PHE A 194 0.23 -7.49 -10.51
N THR A 195 1.51 -7.25 -10.85
CA THR A 195 1.91 -6.73 -12.16
C THR A 195 1.48 -7.67 -13.29
N ASP A 196 1.69 -8.98 -13.13
CA ASP A 196 1.34 -9.96 -14.17
C ASP A 196 -0.20 -10.04 -14.35
N VAL A 197 -0.95 -10.02 -13.24
CA VAL A 197 -2.43 -9.96 -13.29
C VAL A 197 -2.89 -8.70 -14.03
N LEU A 198 -2.33 -7.54 -13.68
CA LEU A 198 -2.66 -6.25 -14.28
C LEU A 198 -2.36 -6.23 -15.80
N VAL A 199 -1.20 -6.75 -16.20
CA VAL A 199 -0.76 -6.83 -17.59
C VAL A 199 -1.68 -7.71 -18.42
N ILE A 200 -1.93 -8.94 -17.94
CA ILE A 200 -2.75 -9.91 -18.69
C ILE A 200 -4.20 -9.43 -18.77
N TYR A 201 -4.74 -8.85 -17.70
CA TYR A 201 -6.08 -8.27 -17.73
C TYR A 201 -6.21 -7.13 -18.76
N GLN A 202 -5.24 -6.24 -18.86
CA GLN A 202 -5.27 -5.18 -19.88
C GLN A 202 -5.19 -5.70 -21.32
N ILE A 203 -4.52 -6.84 -21.55
CA ILE A 203 -4.39 -7.46 -22.88
C ILE A 203 -5.68 -8.15 -23.31
N TYR A 204 -6.33 -8.85 -22.39
CA TYR A 204 -7.44 -9.75 -22.74
C TYR A 204 -8.81 -9.26 -22.30
N GLY A 205 -8.90 -8.44 -21.24
CA GLY A 205 -10.18 -7.97 -20.68
C GLY A 205 -11.04 -9.06 -20.04
N ASP A 206 -10.50 -10.27 -19.90
CA ASP A 206 -11.25 -11.46 -19.48
C ASP A 206 -10.55 -12.16 -18.30
N TRP A 207 -11.25 -12.21 -17.18
CA TRP A 207 -10.74 -12.84 -15.95
C TRP A 207 -10.56 -14.36 -16.05
N LYS A 208 -11.33 -15.02 -16.93
CA LYS A 208 -11.15 -16.46 -17.20
C LYS A 208 -9.78 -16.70 -17.82
N VAL A 209 -9.42 -15.90 -18.81
CA VAL A 209 -8.10 -15.96 -19.46
C VAL A 209 -6.97 -15.63 -18.48
N VAL A 210 -7.16 -14.65 -17.59
CA VAL A 210 -6.17 -14.32 -16.56
C VAL A 210 -5.90 -15.53 -15.66
N LYS A 211 -6.96 -16.20 -15.19
CA LYS A 211 -6.86 -17.39 -14.34
C LYS A 211 -6.21 -18.58 -15.06
N GLU A 212 -6.57 -18.82 -16.31
CA GLU A 212 -6.00 -19.89 -17.13
C GLU A 212 -4.49 -19.71 -17.36
N LYS A 213 -4.06 -18.47 -17.59
CA LYS A 213 -2.65 -18.16 -17.88
C LYS A 213 -1.75 -18.14 -16.65
N LEU A 214 -2.24 -17.66 -15.52
CA LEU A 214 -1.43 -17.50 -14.32
C LEU A 214 -1.60 -18.64 -13.31
N GLY A 215 -2.67 -19.42 -13.39
CA GLY A 215 -3.07 -20.32 -12.31
C GLY A 215 -3.55 -19.52 -11.07
N PHE A 216 -3.63 -20.18 -9.91
CA PHE A 216 -4.01 -19.55 -8.64
C PHE A 216 -5.33 -18.75 -8.70
N PRO A 217 -6.45 -19.36 -9.11
CA PRO A 217 -7.70 -18.64 -9.36
C PRO A 217 -8.24 -17.89 -8.14
N GLU A 218 -8.06 -18.44 -6.93
CA GLU A 218 -8.52 -17.81 -5.68
C GLU A 218 -7.75 -16.52 -5.36
N GLU A 219 -6.43 -16.49 -5.62
CA GLU A 219 -5.61 -15.29 -5.42
C GLU A 219 -5.96 -14.21 -6.44
N ILE A 220 -6.21 -14.61 -7.68
CA ILE A 220 -6.63 -13.70 -8.74
C ILE A 220 -7.99 -13.08 -8.40
N ASP A 221 -8.93 -13.85 -7.85
CA ASP A 221 -10.22 -13.32 -7.40
C ASP A 221 -10.06 -12.28 -6.28
N LYS A 222 -9.13 -12.48 -5.35
CA LYS A 222 -8.79 -11.48 -4.33
C LYS A 222 -8.21 -10.21 -4.93
N LEU A 223 -7.36 -10.32 -5.95
CA LEU A 223 -6.69 -9.18 -6.60
C LEU A 223 -7.59 -8.46 -7.61
N ARG A 224 -8.64 -9.09 -8.10
CA ARG A 224 -9.54 -8.59 -9.14
C ARG A 224 -10.02 -7.17 -8.90
N THR A 225 -10.63 -6.92 -7.74
CA THR A 225 -11.20 -5.61 -7.41
C THR A 225 -10.14 -4.50 -7.43
N TYR A 226 -8.92 -4.79 -6.99
CA TYR A 226 -7.82 -3.83 -6.99
C TYR A 226 -7.35 -3.53 -8.41
N VAL A 227 -7.20 -4.53 -9.26
CA VAL A 227 -6.84 -4.35 -10.67
C VAL A 227 -7.90 -3.52 -11.40
N GLU A 228 -9.19 -3.84 -11.21
CA GLU A 228 -10.30 -3.08 -11.81
C GLU A 228 -10.31 -1.62 -11.32
N ASN A 229 -10.05 -1.38 -10.02
CA ASN A 229 -9.93 -0.04 -9.46
C ASN A 229 -8.74 0.72 -10.05
N TRP A 230 -7.57 0.09 -10.20
CA TRP A 230 -6.40 0.72 -10.79
C TRP A 230 -6.65 1.14 -12.25
N VAL A 231 -7.32 0.29 -13.02
CA VAL A 231 -7.72 0.61 -14.39
C VAL A 231 -8.72 1.76 -14.40
N LYS A 232 -9.77 1.70 -13.56
CA LYS A 232 -10.82 2.72 -13.47
C LYS A 232 -10.29 4.08 -13.02
N LEU A 233 -9.36 4.11 -12.08
CA LEU A 233 -8.77 5.34 -11.52
C LEU A 233 -7.59 5.86 -12.35
N ASP A 234 -7.21 5.16 -13.42
CA ASP A 234 -6.07 5.50 -14.30
C ASP A 234 -4.73 5.67 -13.53
N ILE A 235 -4.52 4.89 -12.48
CA ILE A 235 -3.32 4.94 -11.64
C ILE A 235 -2.25 3.94 -12.06
N ILE A 236 -2.26 3.47 -13.29
CA ILE A 236 -1.28 2.51 -13.83
C ILE A 236 -0.02 3.28 -14.26
N PRO A 237 1.21 2.85 -13.86
CA PRO A 237 2.44 3.44 -14.36
C PRO A 237 2.49 3.36 -15.89
N LYS A 238 3.05 4.38 -16.54
CA LYS A 238 3.10 4.46 -18.01
C LYS A 238 3.67 3.21 -18.66
N GLU A 239 4.73 2.66 -18.10
CA GLU A 239 5.40 1.45 -18.57
C GLU A 239 4.55 0.17 -18.47
N TYR A 240 3.49 0.18 -17.68
CA TYR A 240 2.54 -0.92 -17.50
C TYR A 240 1.16 -0.64 -18.11
N ARG A 241 0.96 0.52 -18.75
CA ARG A 241 -0.23 0.80 -19.57
C ARG A 241 -0.08 0.07 -20.88
N ILE A 242 -0.76 -1.06 -21.02
CA ILE A 242 -0.58 -1.97 -22.15
C ILE A 242 -1.84 -2.00 -22.98
N LYS A 243 -1.64 -1.72 -24.27
CA LYS A 243 -2.63 -2.02 -25.29
C LYS A 243 -1.90 -2.82 -26.36
N PHE A 244 -2.28 -4.08 -26.55
CA PHE A 244 -1.76 -4.85 -27.66
C PHE A 244 -2.21 -4.21 -28.97
N ASN A 245 -1.27 -3.51 -29.62
CA ASN A 245 -1.52 -2.71 -30.82
C ASN A 245 -0.38 -2.92 -31.83
N PRO A 246 -0.38 -4.06 -32.54
CA PRO A 246 0.66 -4.39 -33.50
C PRO A 246 0.82 -3.34 -34.58
N THR A 247 2.04 -2.84 -34.78
CA THR A 247 2.39 -1.83 -35.79
C THR A 247 3.47 -2.35 -36.73
N PRO A 248 3.44 -1.96 -38.04
CA PRO A 248 4.45 -2.41 -39.02
C PRO A 248 5.87 -2.09 -38.59
N ILE A 249 6.80 -2.98 -38.92
CA ILE A 249 8.22 -2.89 -38.58
C ILE A 249 8.96 -2.30 -39.77
N SER A 250 9.56 -1.12 -39.59
CA SER A 250 10.36 -0.45 -40.62
C SER A 250 11.87 -0.47 -40.35
N LYS A 251 12.28 -0.86 -39.15
CA LYS A 251 13.70 -0.90 -38.74
C LYS A 251 14.09 -2.28 -38.22
N HIS A 252 15.32 -2.67 -38.44
CA HIS A 252 15.86 -3.95 -37.94
C HIS A 252 15.04 -5.18 -38.35
N VAL A 253 14.47 -5.17 -39.57
CA VAL A 253 13.56 -6.21 -40.08
C VAL A 253 14.19 -7.61 -39.96
N ASP A 254 15.42 -7.80 -40.43
CA ASP A 254 16.09 -9.11 -40.42
C ASP A 254 16.39 -9.56 -38.97
N VAL A 255 16.72 -8.61 -38.09
CA VAL A 255 16.97 -8.86 -36.67
C VAL A 255 15.72 -9.35 -35.96
N VAL A 256 14.59 -8.65 -36.22
CA VAL A 256 13.27 -9.03 -35.66
C VAL A 256 12.82 -10.39 -36.23
N ARG A 257 13.08 -10.65 -37.51
CA ARG A 257 12.82 -11.98 -38.14
C ARG A 257 13.56 -13.07 -37.42
N SER A 258 14.87 -12.94 -37.25
CA SER A 258 15.70 -13.89 -36.52
C SER A 258 15.21 -14.09 -35.09
N PHE A 259 14.88 -13.04 -34.38
CA PHE A 259 14.30 -13.12 -33.05
C PHE A 259 12.99 -13.93 -33.04
N ALA A 260 12.05 -13.59 -33.95
CA ALA A 260 10.77 -14.28 -34.04
C ALA A 260 10.94 -15.77 -34.40
N GLU A 261 11.81 -16.12 -35.32
CA GLU A 261 12.09 -17.52 -35.72
C GLU A 261 12.64 -18.36 -34.56
N LYS A 262 13.51 -17.76 -33.73
CA LYS A 262 14.12 -18.41 -32.55
C LYS A 262 13.19 -18.57 -31.37
N LEU A 263 12.02 -17.89 -31.33
CA LEU A 263 11.01 -18.06 -30.29
C LEU A 263 10.42 -19.48 -30.32
N ARG A 264 10.38 -20.14 -29.15
CA ARG A 264 9.80 -21.47 -28.93
C ARG A 264 8.75 -21.42 -27.80
N GLU A 265 7.66 -22.13 -27.94
CA GLU A 265 6.48 -22.12 -27.04
C GLU A 265 6.81 -22.32 -25.56
N ASN A 266 7.78 -23.18 -25.27
CA ASN A 266 8.17 -23.55 -23.91
C ASN A 266 9.25 -22.65 -23.28
N MET A 267 9.66 -21.58 -23.96
CA MET A 267 10.65 -20.64 -23.40
C MET A 267 10.10 -19.87 -22.20
N LYS A 268 10.93 -19.76 -21.15
CA LYS A 268 10.64 -18.95 -19.99
C LYS A 268 10.89 -17.46 -20.27
N ASP A 269 10.31 -16.60 -19.48
CA ASP A 269 10.44 -15.13 -19.58
C ASP A 269 11.91 -14.67 -19.58
N VAL A 270 12.76 -15.29 -18.77
CA VAL A 270 14.20 -15.00 -18.71
C VAL A 270 14.90 -15.39 -20.00
N GLU A 271 14.58 -16.55 -20.55
CA GLU A 271 15.18 -17.06 -21.80
C GLU A 271 14.81 -16.16 -22.99
N ILE A 272 13.54 -15.77 -23.09
CA ILE A 272 13.08 -14.84 -24.12
C ILE A 272 13.76 -13.47 -23.98
N HIS A 273 13.92 -12.98 -22.75
CA HIS A 273 14.59 -11.70 -22.50
C HIS A 273 16.08 -11.76 -22.92
N ASN A 274 16.77 -12.86 -22.63
CA ASN A 274 18.16 -13.08 -22.99
C ASN A 274 18.33 -13.26 -24.52
N LEU A 275 17.37 -13.89 -25.18
CA LEU A 275 17.37 -14.05 -26.63
C LEU A 275 17.48 -12.70 -27.37
N VAL A 276 16.92 -11.61 -26.80
CA VAL A 276 17.08 -10.27 -27.39
C VAL A 276 18.54 -9.85 -27.43
N TYR A 277 19.30 -10.12 -26.35
CA TYR A 277 20.73 -9.79 -26.31
C TYR A 277 21.55 -10.68 -27.23
N GLU A 278 21.20 -11.96 -27.36
CA GLU A 278 21.86 -12.91 -28.25
C GLU A 278 21.71 -12.47 -29.71
N VAL A 279 20.46 -12.22 -30.14
CA VAL A 279 20.18 -11.80 -31.51
C VAL A 279 20.76 -10.40 -31.79
N ALA A 280 20.67 -9.46 -30.85
CA ALA A 280 21.28 -8.15 -31.02
C ALA A 280 22.79 -8.23 -31.25
N ARG A 281 23.51 -9.14 -30.55
CA ARG A 281 24.93 -9.37 -30.68
C ARG A 281 25.25 -10.02 -32.05
N GLU A 282 24.46 -11.01 -32.47
CA GLU A 282 24.62 -11.72 -33.74
C GLU A 282 24.57 -10.78 -34.96
N TYR A 283 23.69 -9.78 -34.88
CA TYR A 283 23.50 -8.80 -35.97
C TYR A 283 24.24 -7.46 -35.71
N ASN A 284 25.07 -7.39 -34.68
CA ASN A 284 25.79 -6.17 -34.28
C ASN A 284 24.90 -4.94 -34.11
N VAL A 285 23.70 -5.14 -33.53
CA VAL A 285 22.72 -4.09 -33.21
C VAL A 285 22.73 -3.78 -31.73
N ASN A 286 22.51 -2.52 -31.35
CA ASN A 286 22.39 -2.17 -29.94
C ASN A 286 21.15 -2.85 -29.33
N PRO A 287 21.30 -3.65 -28.27
CA PRO A 287 20.16 -4.32 -27.63
C PRO A 287 19.01 -3.38 -27.25
N LYS A 288 19.31 -2.15 -26.82
CA LYS A 288 18.29 -1.14 -26.48
C LYS A 288 17.40 -0.77 -27.68
N GLU A 289 18.01 -0.70 -28.87
CA GLU A 289 17.24 -0.41 -30.10
C GLU A 289 16.37 -1.59 -30.48
N LEU A 290 16.85 -2.82 -30.34
CA LEU A 290 16.05 -4.00 -30.61
C LEU A 290 14.88 -4.12 -29.61
N PHE A 291 15.09 -3.89 -28.30
CA PHE A 291 13.99 -3.81 -27.33
C PHE A 291 12.95 -2.78 -27.74
N LYS A 292 13.39 -1.57 -28.11
CA LYS A 292 12.51 -0.50 -28.56
C LYS A 292 11.68 -0.92 -29.76
N THR A 293 12.32 -1.48 -30.80
CA THR A 293 11.64 -1.97 -32.00
C THR A 293 10.58 -3.04 -31.68
N LEU A 294 10.92 -4.00 -30.78
CA LEU A 294 9.99 -5.04 -30.38
C LEU A 294 8.78 -4.47 -29.58
N TYR A 295 9.00 -3.48 -28.70
CA TYR A 295 7.91 -2.80 -28.02
C TYR A 295 7.03 -1.99 -28.98
N GLU A 296 7.63 -1.24 -29.89
CA GLU A 296 6.91 -0.50 -30.93
C GLU A 296 6.07 -1.43 -31.79
N ALA A 297 6.64 -2.57 -32.20
CA ALA A 297 5.95 -3.58 -32.99
C ALA A 297 4.75 -4.22 -32.28
N LEU A 298 4.84 -4.47 -30.98
CA LEU A 298 3.78 -5.17 -30.21
C LEU A 298 2.78 -4.21 -29.57
N LEU A 299 3.23 -3.05 -29.09
CA LEU A 299 2.45 -2.13 -28.26
C LEU A 299 2.22 -0.76 -28.91
N GLY A 300 2.88 -0.46 -30.04
CA GLY A 300 2.84 0.87 -30.66
C GLY A 300 3.54 1.96 -29.84
N GLN A 301 4.36 1.60 -28.86
CA GLN A 301 5.11 2.53 -28.00
C GLN A 301 6.51 1.96 -27.70
N PRO A 302 7.56 2.81 -27.44
CA PRO A 302 8.95 2.37 -27.38
C PRO A 302 9.36 1.74 -26.01
N TYR A 303 8.44 1.46 -25.14
CA TYR A 303 8.64 0.94 -23.79
C TYR A 303 7.47 0.06 -23.34
N GLY A 304 7.72 -0.75 -22.32
CA GLY A 304 6.71 -1.64 -21.74
C GLY A 304 7.27 -2.40 -20.51
N PRO A 305 6.51 -3.34 -19.96
CA PRO A 305 7.00 -4.25 -18.92
C PRO A 305 8.13 -5.12 -19.47
N ARG A 306 8.84 -5.85 -18.58
CA ARG A 306 9.92 -6.75 -19.00
C ARG A 306 9.49 -7.62 -20.19
N LEU A 307 10.18 -7.49 -21.32
CA LEU A 307 9.74 -8.02 -22.62
C LEU A 307 9.45 -9.53 -22.58
N GLY A 308 10.29 -10.31 -21.89
CA GLY A 308 10.04 -11.74 -21.75
C GLY A 308 8.71 -12.05 -21.09
N ARG A 309 8.37 -11.36 -19.98
CA ARG A 309 7.06 -11.49 -19.31
C ARG A 309 5.91 -11.06 -20.22
N LEU A 310 6.08 -9.96 -20.95
CA LEU A 310 5.09 -9.46 -21.89
C LEU A 310 4.80 -10.51 -22.98
N ILE A 311 5.85 -11.10 -23.58
CA ILE A 311 5.71 -12.12 -24.63
C ILE A 311 5.01 -13.37 -24.10
N VAL A 312 5.40 -13.84 -22.92
CA VAL A 312 4.71 -14.98 -22.28
C VAL A 312 3.24 -14.64 -21.99
N ALA A 313 2.96 -13.44 -21.50
CA ALA A 313 1.60 -12.97 -21.23
C ALA A 313 0.74 -12.93 -22.49
N ILE A 314 1.24 -12.37 -23.59
CA ILE A 314 0.54 -12.36 -24.89
C ILE A 314 0.41 -13.78 -25.47
N GLY A 315 1.38 -14.65 -25.22
CA GLY A 315 1.52 -15.99 -25.80
C GLY A 315 2.63 -16.01 -26.86
N VAL A 316 3.62 -16.87 -26.66
CA VAL A 316 4.85 -16.91 -27.49
C VAL A 316 4.52 -17.16 -28.97
N SER A 317 3.67 -18.14 -29.28
CA SER A 317 3.24 -18.44 -30.65
C SER A 317 2.52 -17.27 -31.29
N LYS A 318 1.61 -16.61 -30.56
CA LYS A 318 0.90 -15.43 -31.06
C LYS A 318 1.83 -14.26 -31.36
N VAL A 319 2.84 -14.03 -30.51
CA VAL A 319 3.85 -12.98 -30.76
C VAL A 319 4.70 -13.32 -31.97
N LYS A 320 5.18 -14.57 -32.09
CA LYS A 320 5.94 -15.05 -33.24
C LYS A 320 5.20 -14.79 -34.54
N GLU A 321 3.97 -15.25 -34.66
CA GLU A 321 3.13 -15.05 -35.86
C GLU A 321 2.90 -13.56 -36.12
N THR A 322 2.65 -12.77 -35.07
CA THR A 322 2.42 -11.32 -35.21
C THR A 322 3.66 -10.63 -35.77
N LEU A 323 4.86 -10.89 -35.19
CA LEU A 323 6.09 -10.27 -35.66
C LEU A 323 6.42 -10.65 -37.12
N LEU A 324 6.24 -11.92 -37.49
CA LEU A 324 6.47 -12.36 -38.88
C LEU A 324 5.50 -11.67 -39.84
N LYS A 325 4.21 -11.56 -39.52
CA LYS A 325 3.23 -10.84 -40.36
C LYS A 325 3.49 -9.32 -40.48
N LEU A 326 4.13 -8.71 -39.45
CA LEU A 326 4.46 -7.27 -39.47
C LEU A 326 5.70 -6.96 -40.35
N ILE A 327 6.51 -7.96 -40.63
CA ILE A 327 7.70 -7.89 -41.48
C ILE A 327 7.35 -8.06 -42.95
N GLU A 328 6.26 -8.77 -43.26
CA GLU A 328 5.80 -9.07 -44.63
C GLU A 328 4.98 -7.93 -45.25
N LYS A 329 4.64 -6.92 -44.48
CA LYS A 329 3.94 -5.70 -44.90
C LYS A 329 4.89 -4.54 -45.11
#